data_b1e1778483adaaa145acbf6d01a41406
#
_entry.id   b1e1778483adaaa145acbf6d01a41406
#
_cell.length_a   1.000
_cell.length_b   1.000
_cell.length_c   1.000
_cell.angle_alpha   90.00
_cell.angle_beta   90.00
_cell.angle_gamma   90.00
#
_symmetry.space_group_name_H-M   'P 1'
#
loop_
_entity.id
_entity.type
_entity.pdbx_description
1 polymer ?
#
loop_
_entity_poly.entity_id
_entity_poly.type
_entity_poly.pdbx_seq_one_letter_code
_entity_poly.pdbx_strand_id
1 'polypeptide(L)'
;MGEFDTKDITVEQLCKVINMLHPCMDDYLYVYDLMNDYYYISPEAIKHFSLPAVEFHDVISNHAKFVYPQDVEMLQKDLQEILDGKKDFHNLQYRWMSKKGEAIWINCRGYVVRSEDGTPEYMLGCINEIGARQKADNVSGLLGMSSLRSFLEEHASKKINEGYLMRLGLDDFKEINEKLGSDYGDMVLRKTAECIDSCILPGQTLYRAGSDEFLVMDVMGRSIQQAEEQYQKIRQAIDVFVKDNNYEAVYTVSAGILGGAEFTGFNFSDIMRYSEFSLNEAKRRGKNRAYVLEKQDYEKFIYKKSLIKLLRNSVNHGFEGFEVYLQPLFDAKSKTLYGAEALMRYHTQEYGMISPVEFIPLLEKTGLIIPAGKWMLHHALELCHDIQMKVPDFRISVNISYIQVLKSNIISDILQVIEQHQVDPSKVIIELTESGLLLADSRIAKLWNRLKEKGIQLALDDFGTGYSNFHYLNDLHPEIIKIDRSFTVKAVENEYEYKLLSLMSDMVHGMDVKVCVEGIENQKELEKMLKVSPNYCQGYYFGKPCNYQKFRSAFIDV
;
A
#
# COMPACT_ATOMS: atom_id res chain seq x y z
N MET A 1 -3.30 -12.89 -58.85
CA MET A 1 -3.42 -13.83 -57.74
C MET A 1 -4.13 -15.03 -58.34
N GLY A 2 -3.45 -16.19 -58.44
CA GLY A 2 -4.07 -17.36 -59.02
C GLY A 2 -5.23 -17.83 -58.14
N GLU A 3 -6.35 -18.10 -58.75
CA GLU A 3 -7.44 -18.83 -58.13
C GLU A 3 -6.90 -20.18 -57.70
N PHE A 4 -6.82 -20.40 -56.37
CA PHE A 4 -6.60 -21.73 -55.82
C PHE A 4 -7.88 -22.53 -56.11
N ASP A 5 -7.77 -23.56 -56.96
CA ASP A 5 -8.85 -24.51 -57.18
C ASP A 5 -9.00 -25.36 -55.91
N THR A 6 -10.01 -25.06 -55.10
CA THR A 6 -10.29 -25.73 -53.82
C THR A 6 -11.00 -27.08 -54.01
N LYS A 7 -11.24 -27.51 -55.24
CA LYS A 7 -12.06 -28.68 -55.60
C LYS A 7 -11.55 -30.03 -55.13
N ASP A 8 -10.27 -30.14 -54.75
CA ASP A 8 -9.63 -31.42 -54.41
C ASP A 8 -9.19 -31.54 -52.92
N ILE A 9 -9.49 -30.55 -52.09
CA ILE A 9 -9.03 -30.57 -50.69
C ILE A 9 -10.09 -31.20 -49.81
N THR A 10 -9.82 -32.39 -49.26
CA THR A 10 -10.71 -33.05 -48.33
C THR A 10 -10.55 -32.52 -46.89
N VAL A 11 -11.60 -32.61 -46.06
CA VAL A 11 -11.55 -32.24 -44.64
C VAL A 11 -10.43 -33.03 -43.91
N GLU A 12 -10.19 -34.30 -44.27
CA GLU A 12 -9.09 -35.08 -43.69
C GLU A 12 -7.70 -34.50 -44.02
N GLN A 13 -7.51 -33.97 -45.22
CA GLN A 13 -6.27 -33.28 -45.59
C GLN A 13 -6.11 -31.98 -44.78
N LEU A 14 -7.18 -31.22 -44.57
CA LEU A 14 -7.18 -30.01 -43.73
C LEU A 14 -6.83 -30.32 -42.30
N CYS A 15 -7.37 -31.39 -41.71
CA CYS A 15 -7.00 -31.86 -40.36
C CYS A 15 -5.49 -32.20 -40.27
N LYS A 16 -4.91 -32.84 -41.32
CA LYS A 16 -3.47 -33.09 -41.36
C LYS A 16 -2.66 -31.81 -41.42
N VAL A 17 -3.09 -30.81 -42.18
CA VAL A 17 -2.44 -29.49 -42.24
C VAL A 17 -2.51 -28.78 -40.90
N ILE A 18 -3.66 -28.80 -40.24
CA ILE A 18 -3.81 -28.24 -38.87
C ILE A 18 -2.83 -28.91 -37.89
N ASN A 19 -2.70 -30.24 -37.94
CA ASN A 19 -1.75 -30.96 -37.10
C ASN A 19 -0.28 -30.64 -37.39
N MET A 20 0.05 -30.29 -38.59
CA MET A 20 1.41 -29.86 -38.96
C MET A 20 1.72 -28.43 -38.53
N LEU A 21 0.73 -27.54 -38.58
CA LEU A 21 0.91 -26.10 -38.32
C LEU A 21 0.73 -25.73 -36.84
N HIS A 22 -0.16 -26.41 -36.10
CA HIS A 22 -0.47 -26.02 -34.72
C HIS A 22 0.75 -25.94 -33.79
N PRO A 23 1.83 -26.75 -33.90
CA PRO A 23 2.99 -26.60 -33.04
C PRO A 23 3.76 -25.28 -33.26
N CYS A 24 3.54 -24.63 -34.39
CA CYS A 24 4.20 -23.39 -34.79
C CYS A 24 3.31 -22.15 -34.60
N MET A 25 2.07 -22.34 -34.12
CA MET A 25 1.08 -21.27 -33.99
C MET A 25 0.59 -21.14 -32.53
N ASP A 26 0.37 -19.92 -32.15
CA ASP A 26 -0.20 -19.61 -30.82
C ASP A 26 -1.74 -19.70 -30.81
N ASP A 27 -2.38 -19.61 -31.97
CA ASP A 27 -3.83 -19.70 -32.16
C ASP A 27 -4.28 -21.14 -32.34
N TYR A 28 -5.49 -21.46 -31.88
CA TYR A 28 -6.12 -22.75 -32.10
C TYR A 28 -6.73 -22.79 -33.50
N LEU A 29 -6.18 -23.61 -34.38
CA LEU A 29 -6.70 -23.80 -35.72
C LEU A 29 -7.87 -24.78 -35.69
N TYR A 30 -8.88 -24.54 -36.54
CA TYR A 30 -10.02 -25.44 -36.68
C TYR A 30 -10.53 -25.56 -38.09
N VAL A 31 -11.20 -26.67 -38.39
CA VAL A 31 -12.06 -26.85 -39.52
C VAL A 31 -13.44 -27.33 -39.06
N TYR A 32 -14.50 -26.71 -39.59
CA TYR A 32 -15.86 -27.10 -39.38
C TYR A 32 -16.48 -27.51 -40.72
N ASP A 33 -16.73 -28.80 -40.90
CA ASP A 33 -17.49 -29.35 -42.01
C ASP A 33 -18.96 -29.07 -41.78
N LEU A 34 -19.49 -28.09 -42.51
CA LEU A 34 -20.87 -27.61 -42.38
C LEU A 34 -21.89 -28.59 -42.98
N MET A 35 -21.46 -29.45 -43.92
CA MET A 35 -22.30 -30.45 -44.57
C MET A 35 -22.54 -31.69 -43.69
N ASN A 36 -21.49 -32.12 -42.98
CA ASN A 36 -21.53 -33.33 -42.12
C ASN A 36 -21.63 -33.02 -40.64
N ASP A 37 -21.75 -31.74 -40.29
CA ASP A 37 -21.77 -31.24 -38.91
C ASP A 37 -20.61 -31.81 -38.06
N TYR A 38 -19.38 -31.79 -38.62
CA TYR A 38 -18.16 -32.31 -38.06
C TYR A 38 -17.18 -31.19 -37.80
N TYR A 39 -16.64 -31.15 -36.56
CA TYR A 39 -15.69 -30.13 -36.13
C TYR A 39 -14.38 -30.78 -35.72
N TYR A 40 -13.28 -30.20 -36.20
CA TYR A 40 -11.93 -30.56 -35.79
C TYR A 40 -11.18 -29.32 -35.31
N ILE A 41 -10.45 -29.41 -34.20
CA ILE A 41 -9.66 -28.32 -33.64
C ILE A 41 -8.28 -28.82 -33.21
N SER A 42 -7.27 -27.96 -33.27
CA SER A 42 -5.91 -28.29 -32.81
C SER A 42 -5.90 -28.86 -31.37
N PRO A 43 -5.13 -29.94 -31.12
CA PRO A 43 -5.18 -30.71 -29.86
C PRO A 43 -4.90 -29.91 -28.59
N GLU A 44 -4.21 -28.77 -28.70
CA GLU A 44 -3.92 -27.91 -27.54
C GLU A 44 -5.19 -27.29 -26.94
N ALA A 45 -6.22 -27.03 -27.77
CA ALA A 45 -7.46 -26.42 -27.30
C ALA A 45 -8.16 -27.24 -26.23
N ILE A 46 -8.16 -28.57 -26.35
CA ILE A 46 -8.79 -29.45 -25.34
C ILE A 46 -8.05 -29.51 -24.01
N LYS A 47 -6.82 -29.01 -23.93
CA LYS A 47 -6.10 -28.92 -22.65
C LYS A 47 -6.62 -27.75 -21.79
N HIS A 48 -7.10 -26.70 -22.44
CA HIS A 48 -7.57 -25.45 -21.81
C HIS A 48 -9.07 -25.37 -21.68
N PHE A 49 -9.81 -25.75 -22.72
CA PHE A 49 -11.26 -25.57 -22.79
C PHE A 49 -12.05 -26.85 -22.55
N SER A 50 -13.31 -26.70 -22.15
CA SER A 50 -14.24 -27.81 -21.89
C SER A 50 -14.84 -28.38 -23.18
N LEU A 51 -14.05 -28.47 -24.24
CA LEU A 51 -14.44 -29.09 -25.50
C LEU A 51 -14.71 -30.59 -25.36
N PRO A 52 -15.65 -31.18 -26.13
CA PRO A 52 -15.94 -32.63 -26.05
C PRO A 52 -14.75 -33.49 -26.41
N ALA A 53 -14.06 -33.20 -27.50
CA ALA A 53 -12.89 -33.93 -28.01
C ALA A 53 -12.14 -33.03 -29.02
N VAL A 54 -11.02 -33.51 -29.57
CA VAL A 54 -10.30 -32.87 -30.71
C VAL A 54 -11.18 -32.84 -31.95
N GLU A 55 -11.98 -33.90 -32.13
CA GLU A 55 -12.94 -34.02 -33.21
C GLU A 55 -14.31 -34.48 -32.65
N PHE A 56 -15.39 -33.91 -33.14
CA PHE A 56 -16.75 -34.23 -32.73
C PHE A 56 -17.80 -33.85 -33.74
N HIS A 57 -18.95 -34.49 -33.70
CA HIS A 57 -20.15 -34.19 -34.46
C HIS A 57 -21.17 -33.45 -33.59
N ASP A 58 -22.31 -33.09 -34.14
CA ASP A 58 -23.42 -32.39 -33.50
C ASP A 58 -22.95 -31.06 -32.87
N VAL A 59 -22.20 -30.28 -33.65
CA VAL A 59 -21.46 -29.09 -33.20
C VAL A 59 -22.38 -28.07 -32.53
N ILE A 60 -23.52 -27.77 -33.17
CA ILE A 60 -24.50 -26.78 -32.66
C ILE A 60 -25.07 -27.22 -31.31
N SER A 61 -25.40 -28.50 -31.16
CA SER A 61 -25.92 -29.03 -29.89
C SER A 61 -24.84 -29.11 -28.80
N ASN A 62 -23.58 -29.27 -29.18
CA ASN A 62 -22.45 -29.30 -28.28
C ASN A 62 -22.00 -27.92 -27.80
N HIS A 63 -22.39 -26.83 -28.46
CA HIS A 63 -22.04 -25.46 -28.03
C HIS A 63 -22.40 -25.21 -26.55
N ALA A 64 -23.54 -25.69 -26.08
CA ALA A 64 -23.98 -25.56 -24.68
C ALA A 64 -23.00 -26.17 -23.65
N LYS A 65 -22.05 -27.03 -24.07
CA LYS A 65 -21.06 -27.66 -23.18
C LYS A 65 -19.81 -26.81 -22.94
N PHE A 66 -19.43 -26.00 -23.92
CA PHE A 66 -18.17 -25.27 -23.87
C PHE A 66 -18.29 -23.77 -24.17
N VAL A 67 -19.42 -23.31 -24.73
CA VAL A 67 -19.73 -21.89 -24.90
C VAL A 67 -20.44 -21.38 -23.67
N TYR A 68 -20.10 -20.15 -23.23
CA TYR A 68 -20.77 -19.54 -22.09
C TYR A 68 -22.28 -19.36 -22.39
N PRO A 69 -23.19 -19.75 -21.47
CA PRO A 69 -24.63 -19.88 -21.77
C PRO A 69 -25.27 -18.64 -22.42
N GLN A 70 -24.89 -17.43 -22.00
CA GLN A 70 -25.46 -16.20 -22.54
C GLN A 70 -24.99 -15.88 -23.99
N ASP A 71 -23.91 -16.52 -24.46
CA ASP A 71 -23.32 -16.23 -25.76
C ASP A 71 -23.77 -17.22 -26.84
N VAL A 72 -24.43 -18.32 -26.45
CA VAL A 72 -24.86 -19.41 -27.35
C VAL A 72 -25.82 -18.92 -28.43
N GLU A 73 -26.83 -18.14 -28.07
CA GLU A 73 -27.84 -17.63 -29.02
C GLU A 73 -27.19 -16.71 -30.09
N MET A 74 -26.25 -15.87 -29.69
CA MET A 74 -25.50 -14.98 -30.60
C MET A 74 -24.66 -15.80 -31.59
N LEU A 75 -23.97 -16.83 -31.12
CA LEU A 75 -23.18 -17.72 -31.96
C LEU A 75 -24.06 -18.48 -32.97
N GLN A 76 -25.17 -19.06 -32.50
CA GLN A 76 -26.12 -19.80 -33.36
C GLN A 76 -26.71 -18.92 -34.45
N LYS A 77 -27.03 -17.66 -34.13
CA LYS A 77 -27.52 -16.69 -35.14
C LYS A 77 -26.47 -16.40 -36.19
N ASP A 78 -25.20 -16.17 -35.80
CA ASP A 78 -24.12 -15.92 -36.76
C ASP A 78 -23.87 -17.12 -37.69
N LEU A 79 -23.87 -18.34 -37.15
CA LEU A 79 -23.74 -19.56 -37.94
C LEU A 79 -24.94 -19.76 -38.87
N GLN A 80 -26.16 -19.43 -38.45
CA GLN A 80 -27.34 -19.51 -39.32
C GLN A 80 -27.24 -18.52 -40.50
N GLU A 81 -26.72 -17.33 -40.31
CA GLU A 81 -26.49 -16.35 -41.39
C GLU A 81 -25.46 -16.85 -42.40
N ILE A 82 -24.46 -17.65 -41.99
CA ILE A 82 -23.50 -18.31 -42.87
C ILE A 82 -24.18 -19.42 -43.66
N LEU A 83 -24.98 -20.26 -43.00
CA LEU A 83 -25.72 -21.35 -43.65
C LEU A 83 -26.74 -20.81 -44.68
N ASP A 84 -27.38 -19.67 -44.36
CA ASP A 84 -28.31 -18.99 -45.26
C ASP A 84 -27.61 -18.27 -46.45
N GLY A 85 -26.30 -18.33 -46.53
CA GLY A 85 -25.55 -17.67 -47.62
C GLY A 85 -25.42 -16.15 -47.48
N LYS A 86 -25.69 -15.59 -46.34
CA LYS A 86 -25.64 -14.14 -46.07
C LYS A 86 -24.25 -13.63 -45.73
N LYS A 87 -23.34 -14.54 -45.30
CA LYS A 87 -21.96 -14.23 -44.89
C LYS A 87 -21.01 -15.31 -45.36
N ASP A 88 -19.79 -14.89 -45.74
CA ASP A 88 -18.66 -15.77 -46.06
C ASP A 88 -17.56 -15.76 -45.00
N PHE A 89 -17.77 -14.99 -43.96
CA PHE A 89 -16.85 -14.84 -42.84
C PHE A 89 -17.55 -15.02 -41.51
N HIS A 90 -16.97 -15.88 -40.66
CA HIS A 90 -17.20 -15.89 -39.22
C HIS A 90 -16.18 -14.99 -38.53
N ASN A 91 -16.61 -13.99 -37.79
CA ASN A 91 -15.71 -13.14 -37.00
C ASN A 91 -16.49 -12.67 -35.77
N LEU A 92 -16.36 -13.44 -34.68
CA LEU A 92 -17.16 -13.23 -33.50
C LEU A 92 -16.31 -13.31 -32.25
N GLN A 93 -16.59 -12.42 -31.28
CA GLN A 93 -16.01 -12.46 -29.94
C GLN A 93 -17.05 -12.97 -28.97
N TYR A 94 -16.73 -14.06 -28.25
CA TYR A 94 -17.61 -14.68 -27.28
C TYR A 94 -16.80 -15.51 -26.27
N ARG A 95 -17.45 -16.06 -25.27
CA ARG A 95 -16.76 -16.73 -24.16
C ARG A 95 -16.86 -18.27 -24.30
N TRP A 96 -15.71 -18.90 -24.12
CA TRP A 96 -15.63 -20.34 -23.92
C TRP A 96 -15.37 -20.67 -22.47
N MET A 97 -15.88 -21.84 -22.03
CA MET A 97 -15.64 -22.35 -20.68
C MET A 97 -14.31 -23.09 -20.60
N SER A 98 -13.45 -22.69 -19.69
CA SER A 98 -12.23 -23.42 -19.37
C SER A 98 -12.55 -24.74 -18.63
N LYS A 99 -11.60 -25.66 -18.55
CA LYS A 99 -11.73 -26.89 -17.71
C LYS A 99 -11.89 -26.60 -16.22
N LYS A 100 -11.54 -25.41 -15.78
CA LYS A 100 -11.70 -24.94 -14.39
C LYS A 100 -13.06 -24.27 -14.13
N GLY A 101 -13.92 -24.18 -15.16
CA GLY A 101 -15.22 -23.54 -15.06
C GLY A 101 -15.18 -22.01 -15.18
N GLU A 102 -14.07 -21.43 -15.64
CA GLU A 102 -13.91 -20.00 -15.88
C GLU A 102 -14.33 -19.64 -17.30
N ALA A 103 -14.99 -18.49 -17.46
CA ALA A 103 -15.35 -17.97 -18.79
C ALA A 103 -14.17 -17.19 -19.37
N ILE A 104 -13.65 -17.65 -20.52
CA ILE A 104 -12.52 -17.05 -21.23
C ILE A 104 -13.02 -16.41 -22.51
N TRP A 105 -12.74 -15.12 -22.71
CA TRP A 105 -13.04 -14.44 -23.95
C TRP A 105 -12.15 -14.94 -25.08
N ILE A 106 -12.78 -15.32 -26.20
CA ILE A 106 -12.11 -15.72 -27.43
C ILE A 106 -12.53 -14.84 -28.59
N ASN A 107 -11.67 -14.72 -29.59
CA ASN A 107 -12.02 -14.22 -30.92
C ASN A 107 -11.92 -15.38 -31.89
N CYS A 108 -13.04 -15.83 -32.42
CA CYS A 108 -13.13 -16.86 -33.44
C CYS A 108 -13.26 -16.22 -34.82
N ARG A 109 -12.34 -16.55 -35.72
CA ARG A 109 -12.35 -16.09 -37.09
C ARG A 109 -12.31 -17.28 -38.02
N GLY A 110 -13.19 -17.30 -39.04
CA GLY A 110 -13.25 -18.36 -40.01
C GLY A 110 -13.65 -17.84 -41.41
N TYR A 111 -13.06 -18.45 -42.42
CA TYR A 111 -13.45 -18.26 -43.81
C TYR A 111 -14.28 -19.45 -44.26
N VAL A 112 -15.42 -19.17 -44.94
CA VAL A 112 -16.34 -20.18 -45.40
C VAL A 112 -16.02 -20.51 -46.88
N VAL A 113 -15.76 -21.77 -47.14
CA VAL A 113 -15.58 -22.29 -48.49
C VAL A 113 -16.92 -22.81 -48.99
N ARG A 114 -17.29 -22.43 -50.20
CA ARG A 114 -18.55 -22.82 -50.84
C ARG A 114 -18.32 -23.62 -52.10
N SER A 115 -19.27 -24.50 -52.43
CA SER A 115 -19.36 -25.19 -53.70
C SER A 115 -19.74 -24.24 -54.83
N GLU A 116 -19.71 -24.73 -56.08
CA GLU A 116 -20.07 -23.94 -57.27
C GLU A 116 -21.52 -23.44 -57.26
N ASP A 117 -22.41 -24.12 -56.59
CA ASP A 117 -23.81 -23.73 -56.46
C ASP A 117 -24.05 -22.77 -55.27
N GLY A 118 -22.98 -22.35 -54.57
CA GLY A 118 -23.05 -21.42 -53.45
C GLY A 118 -23.34 -22.07 -52.09
N THR A 119 -23.47 -23.40 -52.02
CA THR A 119 -23.68 -24.12 -50.76
C THR A 119 -22.44 -24.06 -49.86
N PRO A 120 -22.51 -23.73 -48.57
CA PRO A 120 -21.36 -23.73 -47.66
C PRO A 120 -20.90 -25.15 -47.35
N GLU A 121 -19.67 -25.49 -47.71
CA GLU A 121 -19.10 -26.83 -47.53
C GLU A 121 -18.37 -26.94 -46.18
N TYR A 122 -17.40 -26.08 -45.96
CA TYR A 122 -16.65 -26.06 -44.69
C TYR A 122 -16.15 -24.67 -44.35
N MET A 123 -15.86 -24.46 -43.08
CA MET A 123 -15.27 -23.24 -42.53
C MET A 123 -13.89 -23.54 -41.92
N LEU A 124 -12.89 -22.79 -42.35
CA LEU A 124 -11.52 -22.86 -41.84
C LEU A 124 -11.20 -21.61 -41.03
N GLY A 125 -10.58 -21.78 -39.88
CA GLY A 125 -10.29 -20.62 -39.09
C GLY A 125 -9.32 -20.80 -37.93
N CYS A 126 -9.20 -19.76 -37.18
CA CYS A 126 -8.41 -19.74 -35.97
C CYS A 126 -9.18 -19.09 -34.83
N ILE A 127 -8.85 -19.53 -33.61
CA ILE A 127 -9.41 -19.03 -32.37
C ILE A 127 -8.26 -18.54 -31.53
N ASN A 128 -8.32 -17.31 -31.07
CA ASN A 128 -7.38 -16.78 -30.11
C ASN A 128 -8.07 -16.31 -28.82
N GLU A 129 -7.39 -16.45 -27.70
CA GLU A 129 -7.86 -15.94 -26.41
C GLU A 129 -7.65 -14.43 -26.33
N ILE A 130 -8.73 -13.69 -26.04
CA ILE A 130 -8.65 -12.23 -25.89
C ILE A 130 -8.05 -11.94 -24.50
N GLY A 131 -6.89 -11.26 -24.46
CA GLY A 131 -6.23 -10.83 -23.24
C GLY A 131 -5.24 -11.82 -22.63
N ALA A 132 -5.24 -13.10 -22.98
CA ALA A 132 -4.33 -14.09 -22.40
C ALA A 132 -3.00 -14.25 -23.16
N ARG A 133 -2.92 -13.82 -24.41
CA ARG A 133 -1.77 -14.07 -25.31
C ARG A 133 -1.22 -12.86 -26.07
N GLN A 134 -1.48 -11.64 -25.61
CA GLN A 134 -0.66 -10.54 -26.11
C GLN A 134 0.74 -10.68 -25.52
N LYS A 135 1.65 -11.35 -26.25
CA LYS A 135 3.06 -11.47 -25.88
C LYS A 135 3.76 -10.12 -25.84
N ALA A 136 3.24 -9.13 -26.57
CA ALA A 136 3.78 -7.78 -26.65
C ALA A 136 2.74 -6.73 -26.24
N ASP A 137 3.21 -5.69 -25.55
CA ASP A 137 2.44 -4.51 -25.19
C ASP A 137 2.18 -3.61 -26.40
N ASN A 138 0.95 -3.19 -26.60
CA ASN A 138 0.54 -2.42 -27.80
C ASN A 138 1.13 -0.99 -27.83
N VAL A 139 1.52 -0.42 -26.70
CA VAL A 139 2.08 0.93 -26.59
C VAL A 139 3.57 0.92 -26.84
N SER A 140 4.30 0.03 -26.14
CA SER A 140 5.76 -0.03 -26.18
C SER A 140 6.33 -1.06 -27.16
N GLY A 141 5.53 -2.03 -27.62
CA GLY A 141 5.99 -3.17 -28.43
C GLY A 141 6.82 -4.22 -27.66
N LEU A 142 7.02 -4.03 -26.37
CA LEU A 142 7.83 -4.91 -25.51
C LEU A 142 7.05 -6.16 -25.10
N LEU A 143 7.78 -7.23 -24.77
CA LEU A 143 7.18 -8.42 -24.17
C LEU A 143 6.44 -8.09 -22.88
N GLY A 144 5.26 -8.69 -22.67
CA GLY A 144 4.42 -8.47 -21.49
C GLY A 144 4.71 -9.42 -20.33
N MET A 145 3.94 -9.28 -19.25
CA MET A 145 4.06 -10.07 -18.03
C MET A 145 3.84 -11.57 -18.23
N SER A 146 3.01 -11.98 -19.19
CA SER A 146 2.81 -13.40 -19.54
C SER A 146 4.10 -14.04 -20.05
N SER A 147 4.86 -13.32 -20.86
CA SER A 147 6.16 -13.79 -21.39
C SER A 147 7.20 -13.90 -20.27
N LEU A 148 7.25 -12.92 -19.35
CA LEU A 148 8.13 -13.00 -18.18
C LEU A 148 7.76 -14.17 -17.28
N ARG A 149 6.46 -14.41 -17.05
CA ARG A 149 6.01 -15.56 -16.25
C ARG A 149 6.48 -16.88 -16.85
N SER A 150 6.21 -17.11 -18.14
CA SER A 150 6.64 -18.31 -18.85
C SER A 150 8.15 -18.49 -18.78
N PHE A 151 8.91 -17.40 -18.95
CA PHE A 151 10.36 -17.41 -18.84
C PHE A 151 10.83 -17.84 -17.44
N LEU A 152 10.29 -17.26 -16.35
CA LEU A 152 10.67 -17.57 -14.98
C LEU A 152 10.25 -19.00 -14.59
N GLU A 153 9.08 -19.47 -15.02
CA GLU A 153 8.61 -20.85 -14.76
C GLU A 153 9.48 -21.90 -15.46
N GLU A 154 9.90 -21.66 -16.71
CA GLU A 154 10.82 -22.52 -17.43
C GLU A 154 12.22 -22.57 -16.80
N HIS A 155 12.69 -21.44 -16.30
CA HIS A 155 14.03 -21.31 -15.72
C HIS A 155 14.07 -21.61 -14.21
N ALA A 156 12.94 -21.68 -13.53
CA ALA A 156 12.86 -22.05 -12.10
C ALA A 156 13.49 -23.43 -11.81
N SER A 157 13.45 -24.35 -12.79
CA SER A 157 14.09 -25.65 -12.72
C SER A 157 15.63 -25.60 -12.87
N LYS A 158 16.18 -24.53 -13.42
CA LYS A 158 17.62 -24.40 -13.77
C LYS A 158 18.45 -23.66 -12.72
N LYS A 159 17.90 -23.41 -11.50
CA LYS A 159 18.57 -22.66 -10.42
C LYS A 159 19.24 -21.39 -10.94
N ILE A 160 18.46 -20.38 -11.31
CA ILE A 160 19.00 -19.04 -11.59
C ILE A 160 19.42 -18.44 -10.24
N ASN A 161 20.65 -18.68 -9.82
CA ASN A 161 21.21 -18.09 -8.60
C ASN A 161 21.99 -16.81 -8.87
N GLU A 162 22.09 -16.41 -10.14
CA GLU A 162 22.95 -15.34 -10.61
C GLU A 162 22.17 -14.40 -11.53
N GLY A 163 22.55 -13.11 -11.54
CA GLY A 163 21.84 -12.07 -12.28
C GLY A 163 20.92 -11.22 -11.40
N TYR A 164 19.97 -10.52 -12.01
CA TYR A 164 19.04 -9.64 -11.29
C TYR A 164 17.75 -9.40 -12.05
N LEU A 165 16.73 -8.98 -11.32
CA LEU A 165 15.52 -8.35 -11.86
C LEU A 165 15.50 -6.89 -11.41
N MET A 166 15.43 -5.96 -12.38
CA MET A 166 15.25 -4.54 -12.11
C MET A 166 13.86 -4.11 -12.58
N ARG A 167 13.02 -3.64 -11.65
CA ARG A 167 11.73 -3.04 -11.96
C ARG A 167 11.86 -1.53 -11.97
N LEU A 168 11.58 -0.92 -13.10
CA LEU A 168 11.65 0.51 -13.35
C LEU A 168 10.25 1.08 -13.39
N GLY A 169 10.04 2.25 -12.81
CA GLY A 169 8.75 2.94 -12.87
C GLY A 169 8.94 4.44 -13.03
N LEU A 170 8.16 5.05 -13.92
CA LEU A 170 8.17 6.50 -14.08
C LEU A 170 7.63 7.16 -12.82
N ASP A 171 8.30 8.21 -12.40
CA ASP A 171 7.85 9.01 -11.27
C ASP A 171 6.78 10.01 -11.73
N ASP A 172 5.68 10.09 -10.97
CA ASP A 172 4.57 11.03 -11.20
C ASP A 172 3.90 10.93 -12.59
N PHE A 173 3.96 9.76 -13.23
CA PHE A 173 3.38 9.53 -14.56
C PHE A 173 1.88 9.87 -14.64
N LYS A 174 1.15 9.66 -13.54
CA LYS A 174 -0.27 10.03 -13.45
C LYS A 174 -0.49 11.52 -13.68
N GLU A 175 0.37 12.37 -13.15
CA GLU A 175 0.29 13.82 -13.36
C GLU A 175 0.52 14.22 -14.83
N ILE A 176 1.37 13.48 -15.54
CA ILE A 176 1.60 13.68 -16.97
C ILE A 176 0.30 13.44 -17.74
N ASN A 177 -0.37 12.31 -17.47
CA ASN A 177 -1.65 11.99 -18.10
C ASN A 177 -2.75 12.98 -17.76
N GLU A 178 -2.81 13.46 -16.50
CA GLU A 178 -3.80 14.43 -16.06
C GLU A 178 -3.59 15.82 -16.71
N LYS A 179 -2.35 16.23 -16.94
CA LYS A 179 -2.01 17.54 -17.51
C LYS A 179 -2.00 17.56 -19.04
N LEU A 180 -1.49 16.51 -19.67
CA LEU A 180 -1.18 16.49 -21.11
C LEU A 180 -1.97 15.45 -21.92
N GLY A 181 -2.79 14.64 -21.25
CA GLY A 181 -3.64 13.61 -21.86
C GLY A 181 -2.94 12.26 -22.05
N SER A 182 -3.76 11.22 -22.29
CA SER A 182 -3.31 9.83 -22.42
C SER A 182 -2.39 9.59 -23.63
N ASP A 183 -2.67 10.26 -24.76
CA ASP A 183 -1.87 10.08 -25.98
C ASP A 183 -0.43 10.58 -25.79
N TYR A 184 -0.27 11.68 -25.03
CA TYR A 184 1.05 12.17 -24.64
C TYR A 184 1.74 11.20 -23.68
N GLY A 185 1.01 10.65 -22.71
CA GLY A 185 1.53 9.61 -21.83
C GLY A 185 2.01 8.37 -22.58
N ASP A 186 1.25 7.90 -23.56
CA ASP A 186 1.65 6.76 -24.40
C ASP A 186 2.91 7.06 -25.22
N MET A 187 3.07 8.30 -25.72
CA MET A 187 4.31 8.73 -26.36
C MET A 187 5.49 8.69 -25.36
N VAL A 188 5.32 9.23 -24.15
CA VAL A 188 6.34 9.20 -23.08
C VAL A 188 6.74 7.76 -22.76
N LEU A 189 5.77 6.85 -22.62
CA LEU A 189 6.02 5.43 -22.36
C LEU A 189 6.85 4.77 -23.46
N ARG A 190 6.49 5.03 -24.72
CA ARG A 190 7.19 4.49 -25.90
C ARG A 190 8.64 4.97 -25.93
N LYS A 191 8.83 6.27 -25.70
CA LYS A 191 10.18 6.87 -25.69
C LYS A 191 11.01 6.43 -24.51
N THR A 192 10.41 6.26 -23.34
CA THR A 192 11.09 5.67 -22.18
C THR A 192 11.52 4.23 -22.45
N ALA A 193 10.67 3.44 -23.10
CA ALA A 193 11.02 2.09 -23.53
C ALA A 193 12.25 2.08 -24.47
N GLU A 194 12.30 2.97 -25.47
CA GLU A 194 13.43 3.13 -26.38
C GLU A 194 14.73 3.52 -25.61
N CYS A 195 14.64 4.44 -24.64
CA CYS A 195 15.79 4.81 -23.81
C CYS A 195 16.30 3.63 -22.97
N ILE A 196 15.40 2.87 -22.34
CA ILE A 196 15.78 1.69 -21.56
C ILE A 196 16.40 0.63 -22.47
N ASP A 197 15.78 0.34 -23.62
CA ASP A 197 16.24 -0.66 -24.58
C ASP A 197 17.65 -0.36 -25.09
N SER A 198 17.97 0.91 -25.33
CA SER A 198 19.33 1.34 -25.71
C SER A 198 20.40 1.03 -24.67
N CYS A 199 20.01 0.79 -23.41
CA CYS A 199 20.88 0.45 -22.29
C CYS A 199 20.89 -1.05 -21.95
N ILE A 200 20.11 -1.87 -22.67
CA ILE A 200 20.03 -3.33 -22.47
C ILE A 200 21.31 -4.00 -22.93
N LEU A 201 21.82 -4.90 -22.09
CA LEU A 201 23.06 -5.62 -22.34
C LEU A 201 22.77 -7.02 -22.94
N PRO A 202 23.73 -7.62 -23.66
CA PRO A 202 23.56 -8.97 -24.19
C PRO A 202 23.12 -9.98 -23.12
N GLY A 203 22.09 -10.77 -23.43
CA GLY A 203 21.49 -11.75 -22.53
C GLY A 203 20.48 -11.20 -21.54
N GLN A 204 20.17 -9.92 -21.64
CA GLN A 204 19.04 -9.32 -20.90
C GLN A 204 17.78 -9.25 -21.75
N THR A 205 16.65 -9.24 -21.09
CA THR A 205 15.35 -9.04 -21.74
C THR A 205 14.58 -7.95 -21.02
N LEU A 206 14.01 -7.03 -21.83
CA LEU A 206 13.16 -5.93 -21.37
C LEU A 206 11.68 -6.33 -21.54
N TYR A 207 10.92 -6.14 -20.47
CA TYR A 207 9.49 -6.42 -20.42
C TYR A 207 8.69 -5.18 -20.02
N ARG A 208 7.44 -5.14 -20.44
CA ARG A 208 6.44 -4.18 -19.97
C ARG A 208 5.63 -4.81 -18.84
N ALA A 209 5.64 -4.18 -17.64
CA ALA A 209 4.87 -4.68 -16.50
C ALA A 209 3.42 -4.17 -16.46
N GLY A 210 3.10 -3.17 -17.26
CA GLY A 210 1.82 -2.48 -17.30
C GLY A 210 1.91 -1.06 -16.71
N SER A 211 0.87 -0.24 -16.90
CA SER A 211 0.85 1.17 -16.48
C SER A 211 2.12 1.93 -16.89
N ASP A 212 2.94 2.36 -15.96
CA ASP A 212 4.18 3.13 -16.13
C ASP A 212 5.46 2.34 -15.79
N GLU A 213 5.39 0.99 -15.79
CA GLU A 213 6.46 0.15 -15.27
C GLU A 213 7.07 -0.79 -16.31
N PHE A 214 8.38 -0.97 -16.20
CA PHE A 214 9.20 -1.83 -17.03
C PHE A 214 10.01 -2.79 -16.17
N LEU A 215 10.42 -3.92 -16.74
CA LEU A 215 11.24 -4.92 -16.05
C LEU A 215 12.42 -5.31 -16.94
N VAL A 216 13.63 -5.23 -16.39
CA VAL A 216 14.86 -5.75 -17.00
C VAL A 216 15.25 -7.01 -16.25
N MET A 217 15.29 -8.13 -16.99
CA MET A 217 15.71 -9.43 -16.45
C MET A 217 17.11 -9.77 -16.96
N ASP A 218 18.02 -10.01 -16.05
CA ASP A 218 19.39 -10.49 -16.30
C ASP A 218 19.53 -11.93 -15.83
N VAL A 219 20.05 -12.80 -16.71
CA VAL A 219 20.35 -14.20 -16.40
C VAL A 219 21.81 -14.57 -16.69
N MET A 220 22.65 -13.57 -16.93
CA MET A 220 24.06 -13.75 -17.28
C MET A 220 25.00 -13.64 -16.07
N GLY A 221 24.47 -13.66 -14.87
CA GLY A 221 25.25 -13.65 -13.65
C GLY A 221 25.85 -12.30 -13.25
N ARG A 222 25.27 -11.19 -13.74
CA ARG A 222 25.74 -9.85 -13.37
C ARG A 222 25.39 -9.53 -11.92
N SER A 223 26.30 -8.80 -11.27
CA SER A 223 26.15 -8.42 -9.86
C SER A 223 25.12 -7.29 -9.65
N ILE A 224 24.69 -7.12 -8.40
CA ILE A 224 23.85 -5.99 -7.98
C ILE A 224 24.53 -4.64 -8.28
N GLN A 225 25.82 -4.53 -8.08
CA GLN A 225 26.57 -3.31 -8.42
C GLN A 225 26.46 -2.98 -9.92
N GLN A 226 26.54 -3.98 -10.79
CA GLN A 226 26.35 -3.79 -12.23
C GLN A 226 24.92 -3.40 -12.57
N ALA A 227 23.92 -3.90 -11.82
CA ALA A 227 22.54 -3.47 -11.95
C ALA A 227 22.36 -1.99 -11.58
N GLU A 228 22.99 -1.53 -10.48
CA GLU A 228 22.96 -0.12 -10.09
C GLU A 228 23.67 0.77 -11.10
N GLU A 229 24.81 0.35 -11.66
CA GLU A 229 25.51 1.05 -12.74
C GLU A 229 24.65 1.14 -14.01
N GLN A 230 23.93 0.06 -14.35
CA GLN A 230 23.01 0.07 -15.48
C GLN A 230 21.83 1.02 -15.24
N TYR A 231 21.26 1.02 -14.04
CA TYR A 231 20.23 1.99 -13.67
C TYR A 231 20.71 3.44 -13.88
N GLN A 232 21.94 3.77 -13.48
CA GLN A 232 22.48 5.11 -13.68
C GLN A 232 22.60 5.47 -15.17
N LYS A 233 22.94 4.50 -16.03
CA LYS A 233 22.97 4.71 -17.49
C LYS A 233 21.57 4.94 -18.06
N ILE A 234 20.58 4.15 -17.63
CA ILE A 234 19.17 4.31 -18.01
C ILE A 234 18.67 5.70 -17.61
N ARG A 235 18.91 6.09 -16.36
CA ARG A 235 18.54 7.39 -15.84
C ARG A 235 19.15 8.52 -16.67
N GLN A 236 20.46 8.45 -16.94
CA GLN A 236 21.15 9.44 -17.78
C GLN A 236 20.57 9.49 -19.20
N ALA A 237 20.27 8.36 -19.83
CA ALA A 237 19.66 8.31 -21.15
C ALA A 237 18.29 9.00 -21.16
N ILE A 238 17.47 8.82 -20.13
CA ILE A 238 16.18 9.48 -19.99
C ILE A 238 16.37 10.99 -19.74
N ASP A 239 17.29 11.38 -18.85
CA ASP A 239 17.57 12.80 -18.55
C ASP A 239 18.03 13.56 -19.82
N VAL A 240 18.92 12.95 -20.63
CA VAL A 240 19.37 13.50 -21.91
C VAL A 240 18.19 13.61 -22.89
N PHE A 241 17.41 12.54 -23.02
CA PHE A 241 16.26 12.52 -23.90
C PHE A 241 15.24 13.62 -23.55
N VAL A 242 14.87 13.78 -22.29
CA VAL A 242 13.93 14.82 -21.81
C VAL A 242 14.47 16.21 -22.11
N LYS A 243 15.77 16.44 -21.91
CA LYS A 243 16.42 17.74 -22.12
C LYS A 243 16.52 18.11 -23.61
N ASP A 244 16.94 17.17 -24.44
CA ASP A 244 17.24 17.43 -25.86
C ASP A 244 15.97 17.65 -26.70
N ASN A 245 14.84 17.12 -26.27
CA ASN A 245 13.59 17.20 -27.00
C ASN A 245 12.63 18.27 -26.47
N ASN A 246 13.04 19.09 -25.50
CA ASN A 246 12.22 20.18 -24.90
C ASN A 246 10.80 19.68 -24.52
N TYR A 247 10.70 18.49 -23.91
CA TYR A 247 9.41 17.97 -23.50
C TYR A 247 8.74 18.85 -22.43
N GLU A 248 7.44 19.07 -22.58
CA GLU A 248 6.64 19.82 -21.59
C GLU A 248 6.60 19.10 -20.23
N ALA A 249 6.75 17.77 -20.23
CA ALA A 249 6.83 16.98 -19.01
C ALA A 249 8.28 16.64 -18.66
N VAL A 250 8.75 17.16 -17.53
CA VAL A 250 9.98 16.68 -16.90
C VAL A 250 9.62 15.54 -15.97
N TYR A 251 10.17 14.35 -16.21
CA TYR A 251 9.93 13.16 -15.39
C TYR A 251 11.23 12.44 -15.07
N THR A 252 11.22 11.65 -14.04
CA THR A 252 12.34 10.81 -13.62
C THR A 252 11.90 9.34 -13.55
N VAL A 253 12.85 8.45 -13.34
CA VAL A 253 12.59 7.02 -13.19
C VAL A 253 13.19 6.50 -11.89
N SER A 254 12.40 5.73 -11.15
CA SER A 254 12.86 4.99 -9.97
C SER A 254 13.02 3.51 -10.31
N ALA A 255 13.89 2.81 -9.58
CA ALA A 255 14.11 1.38 -9.78
C ALA A 255 14.09 0.58 -8.48
N GLY A 256 13.49 -0.61 -8.51
CA GLY A 256 13.64 -1.66 -7.52
C GLY A 256 14.47 -2.80 -8.08
N ILE A 257 15.52 -3.24 -7.37
CA ILE A 257 16.46 -4.27 -7.83
C ILE A 257 16.40 -5.48 -6.90
N LEU A 258 16.26 -6.68 -7.48
CA LEU A 258 16.35 -7.97 -6.81
C LEU A 258 17.56 -8.72 -7.36
N GLY A 259 18.40 -9.28 -6.47
CA GLY A 259 19.52 -10.15 -6.87
C GLY A 259 19.08 -11.57 -7.20
N GLY A 260 19.92 -12.31 -7.92
CA GLY A 260 19.66 -13.69 -8.32
C GLY A 260 19.40 -14.65 -7.16
N ALA A 261 20.04 -14.43 -6.01
CA ALA A 261 19.78 -15.19 -4.79
C ALA A 261 18.33 -15.12 -4.30
N GLU A 262 17.61 -14.04 -4.64
CA GLU A 262 16.21 -13.83 -4.29
C GLU A 262 15.23 -14.63 -5.18
N PHE A 263 15.71 -15.24 -6.29
CA PHE A 263 14.88 -16.09 -7.16
C PHE A 263 14.82 -17.54 -6.71
N THR A 264 15.75 -17.96 -5.85
CA THR A 264 15.85 -19.36 -5.43
C THR A 264 14.70 -19.72 -4.48
N GLY A 265 13.80 -20.60 -4.92
CA GLY A 265 12.67 -21.06 -4.13
C GLY A 265 11.44 -20.16 -4.13
N PHE A 266 11.47 -19.02 -4.86
CA PHE A 266 10.32 -18.15 -5.01
C PHE A 266 9.51 -18.47 -6.26
N ASN A 267 8.19 -18.40 -6.14
CA ASN A 267 7.29 -18.44 -7.27
C ASN A 267 7.20 -17.04 -7.93
N PHE A 268 6.63 -17.00 -9.13
CA PHE A 268 6.43 -15.75 -9.88
C PHE A 268 5.76 -14.66 -9.06
N SER A 269 4.75 -15.00 -8.26
CA SER A 269 4.01 -14.04 -7.44
C SER A 269 4.89 -13.39 -6.36
N ASP A 270 5.79 -14.17 -5.76
CA ASP A 270 6.72 -13.66 -4.75
C ASP A 270 7.73 -12.69 -5.36
N ILE A 271 8.32 -13.07 -6.50
CA ILE A 271 9.27 -12.22 -7.23
C ILE A 271 8.60 -10.88 -7.60
N MET A 272 7.37 -10.92 -8.09
CA MET A 272 6.63 -9.70 -8.44
C MET A 272 6.35 -8.83 -7.20
N ARG A 273 5.95 -9.41 -6.08
CA ARG A 273 5.73 -8.68 -4.81
C ARG A 273 6.99 -8.00 -4.29
N TYR A 274 8.12 -8.70 -4.33
CA TYR A 274 9.42 -8.15 -3.91
C TYR A 274 9.87 -7.02 -4.84
N SER A 275 9.72 -7.19 -6.17
CA SER A 275 10.10 -6.16 -7.13
C SER A 275 9.24 -4.89 -6.99
N GLU A 276 7.93 -5.06 -6.79
CA GLU A 276 7.00 -3.96 -6.54
C GLU A 276 7.31 -3.24 -5.23
N PHE A 277 7.58 -3.99 -4.16
CA PHE A 277 8.00 -3.42 -2.88
C PHE A 277 9.27 -2.59 -3.06
N SER A 278 10.29 -3.13 -3.75
CA SER A 278 11.57 -2.44 -3.96
C SER A 278 11.41 -1.15 -4.77
N LEU A 279 10.59 -1.15 -5.82
CA LEU A 279 10.28 0.06 -6.58
C LEU A 279 9.55 1.10 -5.71
N ASN A 280 8.54 0.67 -4.95
CA ASN A 280 7.79 1.55 -4.06
C ASN A 280 8.69 2.15 -2.96
N GLU A 281 9.67 1.38 -2.48
CA GLU A 281 10.65 1.87 -1.50
C GLU A 281 11.60 2.90 -2.11
N ALA A 282 12.05 2.72 -3.36
CA ALA A 282 12.80 3.74 -4.10
C ALA A 282 12.00 5.04 -4.24
N LYS A 283 10.74 4.95 -4.65
CA LYS A 283 9.82 6.10 -4.76
C LYS A 283 9.59 6.79 -3.40
N ARG A 284 9.42 6.02 -2.33
CA ARG A 284 9.22 6.53 -0.96
C ARG A 284 10.45 7.27 -0.41
N ARG A 285 11.66 6.76 -0.71
CA ARG A 285 12.94 7.36 -0.27
C ARG A 285 13.34 8.63 -1.04
N GLY A 286 12.47 9.15 -1.92
CA GLY A 286 12.64 10.44 -2.60
C GLY A 286 12.70 10.38 -4.11
N LYS A 287 12.28 9.29 -4.74
CA LYS A 287 12.23 9.11 -6.21
C LYS A 287 13.59 9.24 -6.89
N ASN A 288 13.65 9.08 -8.22
CA ASN A 288 14.86 9.24 -9.05
C ASN A 288 16.09 8.48 -8.49
N ARG A 289 15.88 7.26 -8.01
CA ARG A 289 16.91 6.38 -7.41
C ARG A 289 16.60 4.92 -7.58
N ALA A 290 17.62 4.08 -7.44
CA ALA A 290 17.46 2.65 -7.26
C ALA A 290 17.37 2.29 -5.76
N TYR A 291 16.67 1.21 -5.49
CA TYR A 291 16.63 0.53 -4.20
C TYR A 291 16.85 -0.97 -4.40
N VAL A 292 17.85 -1.51 -3.76
CA VAL A 292 18.12 -2.95 -3.73
C VAL A 292 17.30 -3.59 -2.61
N LEU A 293 16.65 -4.71 -2.88
CA LEU A 293 15.84 -5.41 -1.88
C LEU A 293 16.66 -5.78 -0.64
N GLU A 294 16.20 -5.33 0.51
CA GLU A 294 16.62 -5.80 1.82
C GLU A 294 15.49 -6.60 2.47
N LYS A 295 15.73 -7.88 2.77
CA LYS A 295 14.71 -8.77 3.35
C LYS A 295 14.11 -8.20 4.63
N GLN A 296 14.93 -7.63 5.49
CA GLN A 296 14.49 -7.03 6.74
C GLN A 296 13.49 -5.88 6.51
N ASP A 297 13.68 -5.05 5.48
CA ASP A 297 12.77 -3.95 5.17
C ASP A 297 11.43 -4.49 4.65
N TYR A 298 11.46 -5.57 3.86
CA TYR A 298 10.24 -6.24 3.42
C TYR A 298 9.48 -6.89 4.58
N GLU A 299 10.17 -7.56 5.50
CA GLU A 299 9.56 -8.15 6.71
C GLU A 299 8.90 -7.07 7.57
N LYS A 300 9.57 -5.93 7.78
CA LYS A 300 8.98 -4.76 8.47
C LYS A 300 7.75 -4.21 7.75
N PHE A 301 7.76 -4.21 6.42
CA PHE A 301 6.63 -3.77 5.62
C PHE A 301 5.42 -4.70 5.78
N ILE A 302 5.63 -6.01 5.72
CA ILE A 302 4.58 -7.01 5.93
C ILE A 302 4.04 -6.92 7.36
N TYR A 303 4.91 -6.83 8.36
CA TYR A 303 4.53 -6.63 9.76
C TYR A 303 3.62 -5.40 9.92
N LYS A 304 4.02 -4.24 9.36
CA LYS A 304 3.18 -3.02 9.41
C LYS A 304 1.82 -3.20 8.73
N LYS A 305 1.77 -3.90 7.60
CA LYS A 305 0.49 -4.22 6.93
C LYS A 305 -0.40 -5.12 7.80
N SER A 306 0.17 -6.15 8.42
CA SER A 306 -0.55 -7.02 9.35
C SER A 306 -1.07 -6.24 10.55
N LEU A 307 -0.23 -5.38 11.13
CA LEU A 307 -0.63 -4.54 12.28
C LEU A 307 -1.76 -3.57 11.92
N ILE A 308 -1.74 -2.94 10.74
CA ILE A 308 -2.85 -2.10 10.28
C ILE A 308 -4.16 -2.90 10.16
N LYS A 309 -4.09 -4.14 9.66
CA LYS A 309 -5.27 -5.02 9.58
C LYS A 309 -5.81 -5.36 10.96
N LEU A 310 -4.93 -5.70 11.91
CA LEU A 310 -5.32 -5.98 13.30
C LEU A 310 -5.95 -4.76 13.98
N LEU A 311 -5.33 -3.58 13.87
CA LEU A 311 -5.86 -2.33 14.42
C LEU A 311 -7.26 -2.03 13.86
N ARG A 312 -7.45 -2.18 12.55
CA ARG A 312 -8.77 -1.97 11.92
C ARG A 312 -9.82 -2.95 12.44
N ASN A 313 -9.45 -4.22 12.58
CA ASN A 313 -10.34 -5.23 13.13
C ASN A 313 -10.71 -4.89 14.58
N SER A 314 -9.74 -4.59 15.44
CA SER A 314 -9.97 -4.22 16.83
C SER A 314 -10.90 -3.00 16.98
N VAL A 315 -10.65 -1.93 16.21
CA VAL A 315 -11.50 -0.73 16.23
C VAL A 315 -12.95 -1.05 15.81
N ASN A 316 -13.14 -1.92 14.83
CA ASN A 316 -14.46 -2.30 14.34
C ASN A 316 -15.21 -3.31 15.25
N HIS A 317 -14.49 -4.01 16.13
CA HIS A 317 -15.06 -5.03 17.03
C HIS A 317 -14.96 -4.62 18.51
N GLY A 318 -15.25 -3.36 18.82
CA GLY A 318 -15.35 -2.89 20.19
C GLY A 318 -14.00 -2.64 20.89
N PHE A 319 -12.95 -2.36 20.11
CA PHE A 319 -11.60 -2.03 20.59
C PHE A 319 -10.92 -3.17 21.36
N GLU A 320 -11.19 -4.41 20.95
CA GLU A 320 -10.54 -5.59 21.52
C GLU A 320 -9.01 -5.43 21.49
N GLY A 321 -8.35 -5.67 22.63
CA GLY A 321 -6.90 -5.52 22.79
C GLY A 321 -6.44 -4.09 23.13
N PHE A 322 -7.30 -3.08 23.06
CA PHE A 322 -6.96 -1.75 23.55
C PHE A 322 -7.16 -1.65 25.08
N GLU A 323 -6.23 -1.01 25.75
CA GLU A 323 -6.25 -0.78 27.19
C GLU A 323 -5.82 0.64 27.53
N VAL A 324 -6.35 1.17 28.65
CA VAL A 324 -5.88 2.44 29.23
C VAL A 324 -4.94 2.14 30.39
N TYR A 325 -3.72 2.63 30.28
CA TYR A 325 -2.76 2.64 31.38
C TYR A 325 -2.68 4.04 31.98
N LEU A 326 -2.44 4.12 33.27
CA LEU A 326 -2.28 5.37 34.01
C LEU A 326 -0.83 5.50 34.44
N GLN A 327 -0.22 6.66 34.21
CA GLN A 327 1.07 7.02 34.75
C GLN A 327 0.90 8.17 35.74
N PRO A 328 1.39 8.04 37.01
CA PRO A 328 1.17 9.04 38.01
C PRO A 328 1.94 10.34 37.73
N LEU A 329 1.27 11.46 37.97
CA LEU A 329 1.80 12.81 37.93
C LEU A 329 1.81 13.38 39.37
N PHE A 330 2.96 13.86 39.80
CA PHE A 330 3.14 14.36 41.16
C PHE A 330 3.35 15.87 41.20
N ASP A 331 2.78 16.54 42.19
CA ASP A 331 3.14 17.91 42.52
C ASP A 331 4.56 17.94 43.08
N ALA A 332 5.43 18.73 42.49
CA ALA A 332 6.85 18.76 42.84
C ALA A 332 7.14 19.32 44.22
N LYS A 333 6.28 20.22 44.74
CA LYS A 333 6.46 20.88 46.03
C LYS A 333 5.92 20.03 47.19
N SER A 334 4.67 19.60 47.09
CA SER A 334 4.02 18.79 48.13
C SER A 334 4.42 17.32 48.06
N LYS A 335 4.94 16.85 46.94
CA LYS A 335 5.23 15.44 46.63
C LYS A 335 4.01 14.52 46.74
N THR A 336 2.82 15.09 46.56
CA THR A 336 1.55 14.34 46.53
C THR A 336 1.11 14.04 45.14
N LEU A 337 0.28 13.01 44.99
CA LEU A 337 -0.33 12.67 43.68
C LEU A 337 -1.20 13.84 43.21
N TYR A 338 -0.89 14.43 42.06
CA TYR A 338 -1.65 15.48 41.42
C TYR A 338 -2.71 14.92 40.46
N GLY A 339 -2.37 13.84 39.75
CA GLY A 339 -3.22 13.22 38.76
C GLY A 339 -2.51 12.06 38.05
N ALA A 340 -2.97 11.73 36.88
CA ALA A 340 -2.30 10.76 36.01
C ALA A 340 -2.45 11.11 34.54
N GLU A 341 -1.47 10.71 33.78
CA GLU A 341 -1.57 10.67 32.31
C GLU A 341 -2.17 9.33 31.87
N ALA A 342 -3.22 9.41 31.06
CA ALA A 342 -3.85 8.27 30.44
C ALA A 342 -3.13 7.92 29.12
N LEU A 343 -2.63 6.71 29.06
CA LEU A 343 -1.77 6.24 27.97
C LEU A 343 -2.39 5.02 27.28
N MET A 344 -2.64 5.14 26.00
CA MET A 344 -3.18 4.05 25.19
C MET A 344 -2.18 2.90 25.09
N ARG A 345 -2.65 1.67 25.28
CA ARG A 345 -1.91 0.43 25.07
C ARG A 345 -2.66 -0.45 24.11
N TYR A 346 -1.94 -1.26 23.37
CA TYR A 346 -2.53 -2.19 22.42
C TYR A 346 -1.83 -3.55 22.52
N HIS A 347 -2.62 -4.58 22.75
CA HIS A 347 -2.17 -5.96 22.87
C HIS A 347 -2.84 -6.83 21.81
N THR A 348 -2.07 -7.74 21.21
CA THR A 348 -2.57 -8.72 20.23
C THR A 348 -2.17 -10.12 20.67
N GLN A 349 -2.95 -11.13 20.26
CA GLN A 349 -2.58 -12.52 20.49
C GLN A 349 -1.33 -12.93 19.70
N GLU A 350 -1.13 -12.34 18.51
CA GLU A 350 -0.05 -12.69 17.59
C GLU A 350 1.30 -12.07 17.98
N TYR A 351 1.30 -10.79 18.40
CA TYR A 351 2.53 -10.04 18.65
C TYR A 351 2.69 -9.59 20.10
N GLY A 352 1.76 -9.93 20.98
CA GLY A 352 1.77 -9.46 22.35
C GLY A 352 1.50 -7.96 22.48
N MET A 353 2.19 -7.29 23.42
CA MET A 353 2.08 -5.84 23.64
C MET A 353 2.83 -5.07 22.55
N ILE A 354 2.11 -4.24 21.80
CA ILE A 354 2.66 -3.39 20.74
C ILE A 354 3.02 -2.02 21.33
N SER A 355 4.20 -1.50 20.96
CA SER A 355 4.64 -0.19 21.41
C SER A 355 3.77 0.94 20.86
N PRO A 356 3.41 1.97 21.66
CA PRO A 356 2.72 3.16 21.17
C PRO A 356 3.43 3.84 20.00
N VAL A 357 4.76 3.88 20.00
CA VAL A 357 5.58 4.44 18.92
C VAL A 357 5.37 3.70 17.59
N GLU A 358 4.92 2.44 17.61
CA GLU A 358 4.62 1.66 16.40
C GLU A 358 3.18 1.81 15.96
N PHE A 359 2.19 1.70 16.89
CA PHE A 359 0.79 1.62 16.47
C PHE A 359 0.10 2.99 16.37
N ILE A 360 0.47 4.00 17.18
CA ILE A 360 -0.13 5.34 17.11
C ILE A 360 0.06 5.98 15.72
N PRO A 361 1.28 6.00 15.12
CA PRO A 361 1.46 6.52 13.76
C PRO A 361 0.66 5.76 12.70
N LEU A 362 0.38 4.47 12.91
CA LEU A 362 -0.46 3.69 11.98
C LEU A 362 -1.94 4.05 12.13
N LEU A 363 -2.42 4.28 13.36
CA LEU A 363 -3.77 4.80 13.60
C LEU A 363 -3.96 6.17 12.95
N GLU A 364 -2.98 7.06 13.07
CA GLU A 364 -2.98 8.40 12.46
C GLU A 364 -3.00 8.32 10.94
N LYS A 365 -2.08 7.56 10.35
CA LYS A 365 -1.98 7.38 8.89
C LYS A 365 -3.26 6.81 8.28
N THR A 366 -3.95 5.94 9.00
CA THR A 366 -5.18 5.28 8.54
C THR A 366 -6.46 6.02 8.91
N GLY A 367 -6.38 7.08 9.73
CA GLY A 367 -7.53 7.80 10.29
C GLY A 367 -8.24 7.06 11.42
N LEU A 368 -7.78 5.87 11.80
CA LEU A 368 -8.34 5.09 12.91
C LEU A 368 -8.07 5.74 14.28
N ILE A 369 -7.17 6.71 14.35
CA ILE A 369 -6.93 7.49 15.57
C ILE A 369 -8.17 8.27 16.02
N ILE A 370 -9.08 8.62 15.10
CA ILE A 370 -10.31 9.34 15.45
C ILE A 370 -11.23 8.48 16.34
N PRO A 371 -11.70 7.29 15.93
CA PRO A 371 -12.49 6.43 16.79
C PRO A 371 -11.70 5.91 18.00
N ALA A 372 -10.40 5.60 17.85
CA ALA A 372 -9.57 5.14 18.96
C ALA A 372 -9.35 6.22 20.02
N GLY A 373 -9.13 7.47 19.63
CA GLY A 373 -9.00 8.59 20.55
C GLY A 373 -10.30 8.90 21.29
N LYS A 374 -11.45 8.77 20.61
CA LYS A 374 -12.75 8.91 21.28
C LYS A 374 -12.98 7.80 22.31
N TRP A 375 -12.64 6.56 21.98
CA TRP A 375 -12.66 5.43 22.91
C TRP A 375 -11.73 5.69 24.12
N MET A 376 -10.51 6.16 23.86
CA MET A 376 -9.52 6.49 24.89
C MET A 376 -10.05 7.56 25.85
N LEU A 377 -10.65 8.61 25.32
CA LEU A 377 -11.20 9.71 26.12
C LEU A 377 -12.34 9.22 27.03
N HIS A 378 -13.26 8.39 26.51
CA HIS A 378 -14.32 7.80 27.32
C HIS A 378 -13.79 7.00 28.50
N HIS A 379 -12.84 6.08 28.26
CA HIS A 379 -12.31 5.25 29.33
C HIS A 379 -11.42 6.02 30.31
N ALA A 380 -10.65 7.01 29.82
CA ALA A 380 -9.86 7.86 30.71
C ALA A 380 -10.75 8.66 31.67
N LEU A 381 -11.86 9.23 31.17
CA LEU A 381 -12.77 10.00 32.01
C LEU A 381 -13.61 9.11 32.95
N GLU A 382 -13.98 7.91 32.55
CA GLU A 382 -14.59 6.90 33.40
C GLU A 382 -13.67 6.57 34.57
N LEU A 383 -12.39 6.28 34.34
CA LEU A 383 -11.39 6.02 35.38
C LEU A 383 -11.15 7.25 36.25
N CYS A 384 -11.14 8.45 35.68
CA CYS A 384 -11.00 9.69 36.42
C CYS A 384 -12.16 9.86 37.42
N HIS A 385 -13.41 9.70 36.97
CA HIS A 385 -14.59 9.78 37.80
C HIS A 385 -14.51 8.78 39.00
N ASP A 386 -14.17 7.52 38.70
CA ASP A 386 -14.06 6.48 39.73
C ASP A 386 -12.97 6.81 40.80
N ILE A 387 -11.82 7.34 40.37
CA ILE A 387 -10.77 7.79 41.27
C ILE A 387 -11.22 9.00 42.10
N GLN A 388 -11.94 9.94 41.53
CA GLN A 388 -12.42 11.15 42.20
C GLN A 388 -13.40 10.87 43.31
N MET A 389 -14.06 9.71 43.33
CA MET A 389 -14.87 9.28 44.50
C MET A 389 -14.06 9.13 45.78
N LYS A 390 -12.73 8.94 45.69
CA LYS A 390 -11.79 8.86 46.82
C LYS A 390 -10.84 10.06 46.93
N VAL A 391 -10.41 10.59 45.78
CA VAL A 391 -9.48 11.71 45.64
C VAL A 391 -10.16 12.80 44.81
N PRO A 392 -11.01 13.68 45.40
CA PRO A 392 -11.84 14.63 44.63
C PRO A 392 -11.07 15.58 43.72
N ASP A 393 -9.82 15.89 44.08
CA ASP A 393 -8.97 16.80 43.32
C ASP A 393 -8.12 16.10 42.23
N PHE A 394 -8.32 14.81 42.05
CA PHE A 394 -7.57 14.05 41.01
C PHE A 394 -7.83 14.58 39.60
N ARG A 395 -6.76 14.70 38.84
CA ARG A 395 -6.78 15.16 37.43
C ARG A 395 -6.34 14.06 36.50
N ILE A 396 -6.87 14.12 35.26
CA ILE A 396 -6.50 13.19 34.20
C ILE A 396 -6.02 13.98 32.98
N SER A 397 -4.88 13.59 32.44
CA SER A 397 -4.44 14.12 31.16
C SER A 397 -4.61 13.08 30.04
N VAL A 398 -4.99 13.55 28.85
CA VAL A 398 -5.28 12.72 27.69
C VAL A 398 -4.62 13.35 26.44
N ASN A 399 -3.85 12.54 25.76
CA ASN A 399 -3.20 12.91 24.51
C ASN A 399 -4.20 12.98 23.34
N ILE A 400 -4.15 14.05 22.56
CA ILE A 400 -4.96 14.24 21.35
C ILE A 400 -4.03 14.35 20.14
N SER A 401 -4.32 13.56 19.10
CA SER A 401 -3.59 13.64 17.83
C SER A 401 -4.04 14.85 17.00
N TYR A 402 -3.09 15.47 16.34
CA TYR A 402 -3.36 16.51 15.36
C TYR A 402 -4.37 16.08 14.27
N ILE A 403 -4.36 14.80 13.87
CA ILE A 403 -5.34 14.25 12.91
C ILE A 403 -6.77 14.35 13.44
N GLN A 404 -6.98 14.17 14.75
CA GLN A 404 -8.30 14.34 15.37
C GLN A 404 -8.75 15.81 15.30
N VAL A 405 -7.84 16.75 15.54
CA VAL A 405 -8.14 18.20 15.42
C VAL A 405 -8.55 18.57 14.00
N LEU A 406 -7.86 18.04 12.99
CA LEU A 406 -8.13 18.37 11.59
C LEU A 406 -9.37 17.72 10.99
N LYS A 407 -9.65 16.47 11.37
CA LYS A 407 -10.58 15.59 10.65
C LYS A 407 -11.81 15.16 11.46
N SER A 408 -11.97 15.67 12.70
CA SER A 408 -13.14 15.37 13.52
C SER A 408 -13.69 16.62 14.25
N ASN A 409 -14.84 16.46 14.91
CA ASN A 409 -15.40 17.48 15.79
C ASN A 409 -14.91 17.29 17.24
N ILE A 410 -13.61 17.22 17.41
CA ILE A 410 -12.98 16.84 18.69
C ILE A 410 -13.46 17.66 19.90
N ILE A 411 -13.76 18.96 19.72
CA ILE A 411 -14.32 19.82 20.78
C ILE A 411 -15.64 19.26 21.30
N SER A 412 -16.54 18.94 20.38
CA SER A 412 -17.85 18.38 20.72
C SER A 412 -17.69 17.02 21.40
N ASP A 413 -16.78 16.19 20.89
CA ASP A 413 -16.51 14.88 21.48
C ASP A 413 -15.99 14.99 22.91
N ILE A 414 -15.02 15.88 23.18
CA ILE A 414 -14.46 16.12 24.52
C ILE A 414 -15.56 16.60 25.49
N LEU A 415 -16.30 17.62 25.11
CA LEU A 415 -17.34 18.19 25.97
C LEU A 415 -18.46 17.20 26.26
N GLN A 416 -18.89 16.42 25.26
CA GLN A 416 -19.90 15.38 25.42
C GLN A 416 -19.44 14.29 26.40
N VAL A 417 -18.19 13.84 26.29
CA VAL A 417 -17.67 12.77 27.14
C VAL A 417 -17.49 13.26 28.57
N ILE A 418 -17.03 14.50 28.78
CA ILE A 418 -16.94 15.15 30.11
C ILE A 418 -18.31 15.18 30.80
N GLU A 419 -19.34 15.62 30.03
CA GLU A 419 -20.71 15.66 30.55
C GLU A 419 -21.24 14.26 30.87
N GLN A 420 -21.02 13.26 30.02
CA GLN A 420 -21.44 11.88 30.24
C GLN A 420 -20.88 11.26 31.52
N HIS A 421 -19.59 11.51 31.79
CA HIS A 421 -18.92 10.95 32.97
C HIS A 421 -18.98 11.86 34.20
N GLN A 422 -19.65 13.03 34.08
CA GLN A 422 -19.81 14.00 35.18
C GLN A 422 -18.49 14.43 35.85
N VAL A 423 -17.40 14.52 35.04
CA VAL A 423 -16.10 14.99 35.49
C VAL A 423 -16.07 16.52 35.43
N ASP A 424 -15.52 17.17 36.44
CA ASP A 424 -15.29 18.62 36.40
C ASP A 424 -14.29 18.96 35.27
N PRO A 425 -14.66 19.81 34.30
CA PRO A 425 -13.77 20.21 33.21
C PRO A 425 -12.39 20.71 33.68
N SER A 426 -12.32 21.37 34.87
CA SER A 426 -11.06 21.88 35.43
C SER A 426 -10.09 20.76 35.90
N LYS A 427 -10.56 19.53 35.96
CA LYS A 427 -9.77 18.36 36.30
C LYS A 427 -9.30 17.57 35.03
N VAL A 428 -9.67 18.02 33.84
CA VAL A 428 -9.26 17.41 32.57
C VAL A 428 -8.14 18.24 31.95
N ILE A 429 -7.07 17.56 31.55
CA ILE A 429 -5.93 18.16 30.86
C ILE A 429 -5.86 17.53 29.47
N ILE A 430 -5.88 18.34 28.44
CA ILE A 430 -5.70 17.89 27.04
C ILE A 430 -4.25 18.16 26.63
N GLU A 431 -3.57 17.13 26.15
CA GLU A 431 -2.18 17.21 25.73
C GLU A 431 -2.05 17.17 24.21
N LEU A 432 -1.25 18.07 23.66
CA LEU A 432 -0.88 18.12 22.25
C LEU A 432 0.63 18.18 22.12
N THR A 433 1.21 17.38 21.23
CA THR A 433 2.65 17.39 20.96
C THR A 433 3.08 18.64 20.20
N GLU A 434 4.31 19.10 20.43
CA GLU A 434 4.92 20.22 19.68
C GLU A 434 4.91 19.97 18.17
N SER A 435 5.22 18.75 17.74
CA SER A 435 5.23 18.36 16.32
C SER A 435 3.87 18.52 15.62
N GLY A 436 2.78 18.33 16.34
CA GLY A 436 1.42 18.56 15.85
C GLY A 436 1.13 20.04 15.57
N LEU A 437 1.82 20.95 16.28
CA LEU A 437 1.64 22.39 16.12
C LEU A 437 2.31 22.97 14.89
N LEU A 438 3.36 22.35 14.35
CA LEU A 438 4.05 22.80 13.12
C LEU A 438 3.11 22.88 11.91
N LEU A 439 2.03 22.12 11.94
CA LEU A 439 0.97 22.13 10.93
C LEU A 439 -0.20 23.04 11.34
N ALA A 440 -0.03 23.84 12.41
CA ALA A 440 -1.09 24.60 13.05
C ALA A 440 -1.61 25.71 12.13
N ASP A 441 -2.88 25.62 11.82
CA ASP A 441 -3.67 26.71 11.30
C ASP A 441 -4.57 27.30 12.40
N SER A 442 -5.37 28.29 12.02
CA SER A 442 -6.33 28.95 12.91
C SER A 442 -7.32 28.00 13.63
N ARG A 443 -7.38 26.72 13.24
CA ARG A 443 -8.27 25.71 13.84
C ARG A 443 -7.79 25.27 15.21
N ILE A 444 -6.47 25.11 15.41
CA ILE A 444 -5.91 24.74 16.71
C ILE A 444 -6.13 25.86 17.72
N ALA A 445 -5.86 27.11 17.35
CA ALA A 445 -6.11 28.24 18.24
C ALA A 445 -7.59 28.35 18.65
N LYS A 446 -8.51 28.10 17.72
CA LYS A 446 -9.96 28.06 18.03
C LYS A 446 -10.32 26.90 18.95
N LEU A 447 -9.78 25.69 18.72
CA LEU A 447 -9.94 24.55 19.60
C LEU A 447 -9.50 24.91 21.01
N TRP A 448 -8.28 25.40 21.12
CA TRP A 448 -7.62 25.74 22.37
C TRP A 448 -8.45 26.74 23.20
N ASN A 449 -8.83 27.85 22.61
CA ASN A 449 -9.64 28.88 23.27
C ASN A 449 -11.00 28.34 23.75
N ARG A 450 -11.67 27.53 22.94
CA ARG A 450 -12.99 26.96 23.31
C ARG A 450 -12.90 25.96 24.46
N LEU A 451 -11.84 25.16 24.56
CA LEU A 451 -11.62 24.24 25.67
C LEU A 451 -11.28 25.02 26.96
N LYS A 452 -10.45 26.04 26.84
CA LYS A 452 -10.08 26.94 27.92
C LYS A 452 -11.28 27.70 28.51
N GLU A 453 -12.19 28.22 27.68
CA GLU A 453 -13.45 28.84 28.09
C GLU A 453 -14.35 27.90 28.92
N LYS A 454 -14.18 26.57 28.77
CA LYS A 454 -14.88 25.56 29.55
C LYS A 454 -14.12 25.12 30.82
N GLY A 455 -12.96 25.71 31.09
CA GLY A 455 -12.13 25.40 32.22
C GLY A 455 -11.20 24.19 32.03
N ILE A 456 -11.16 23.58 30.85
CA ILE A 456 -10.26 22.47 30.56
C ILE A 456 -8.83 23.00 30.47
N GLN A 457 -7.90 22.33 31.10
CA GLN A 457 -6.48 22.69 31.04
C GLN A 457 -5.81 22.12 29.80
N LEU A 458 -4.87 22.85 29.26
CA LEU A 458 -4.17 22.49 28.04
C LEU A 458 -2.68 22.35 28.33
N ALA A 459 -2.09 21.23 27.92
CA ALA A 459 -0.66 20.96 28.05
C ALA A 459 0.00 20.83 26.68
N LEU A 460 1.17 21.41 26.56
CA LEU A 460 2.03 21.23 25.40
C LEU A 460 3.07 20.17 25.74
N ASP A 461 3.04 19.06 25.01
CA ASP A 461 3.86 17.89 25.24
C ASP A 461 5.10 17.82 24.33
N ASP A 462 6.12 17.05 24.73
CA ASP A 462 7.40 16.87 24.05
C ASP A 462 8.15 18.19 23.75
N PHE A 463 7.99 19.21 24.60
CA PHE A 463 8.54 20.54 24.35
C PHE A 463 10.06 20.54 24.26
N GLY A 464 10.57 21.13 23.16
CA GLY A 464 12.00 21.27 22.87
C GLY A 464 12.59 20.15 21.99
N THR A 465 11.83 19.12 21.66
CA THR A 465 12.33 18.02 20.80
C THR A 465 12.24 18.35 19.30
N GLY A 466 11.45 19.35 18.92
CA GLY A 466 11.20 19.78 17.55
C GLY A 466 11.82 21.13 17.21
N TYR A 467 11.28 21.78 16.21
CA TYR A 467 11.61 23.18 15.86
C TYR A 467 10.83 24.11 16.81
N SER A 468 11.32 24.29 18.04
CA SER A 468 10.69 25.12 19.07
C SER A 468 10.45 26.53 18.55
N ASN A 469 9.27 26.76 17.99
CA ASN A 469 8.85 28.07 17.56
C ASN A 469 8.06 28.73 18.70
N PHE A 470 8.72 29.57 19.47
CA PHE A 470 8.11 30.34 20.56
C PHE A 470 6.88 31.15 20.13
N HIS A 471 6.65 31.33 18.83
CA HIS A 471 5.47 31.98 18.30
C HIS A 471 4.17 31.27 18.74
N TYR A 472 4.18 29.93 18.81
CA TYR A 472 3.01 29.17 19.23
C TYR A 472 2.66 29.34 20.71
N LEU A 473 3.65 29.55 21.58
CA LEU A 473 3.39 29.85 22.98
C LEU A 473 2.61 31.15 23.14
N ASN A 474 2.93 32.16 22.30
CA ASN A 474 2.24 33.44 22.30
C ASN A 474 0.79 33.35 21.79
N ASP A 475 0.51 32.41 20.87
CA ASP A 475 -0.82 32.25 20.28
C ASP A 475 -1.74 31.32 21.09
N LEU A 476 -1.16 30.32 21.75
CA LEU A 476 -1.92 29.27 22.41
C LEU A 476 -2.06 29.47 23.92
N HIS A 477 -1.11 30.12 24.58
CA HIS A 477 -1.09 30.32 26.04
C HIS A 477 -1.46 29.02 26.81
N PRO A 478 -0.66 27.94 26.70
CA PRO A 478 -0.95 26.70 27.43
C PRO A 478 -0.87 26.91 28.93
N GLU A 479 -1.59 26.11 29.73
CA GLU A 479 -1.49 26.11 31.18
C GLU A 479 -0.28 25.32 31.67
N ILE A 480 0.17 24.31 30.89
CA ILE A 480 1.28 23.42 31.29
C ILE A 480 2.20 23.21 30.08
N ILE A 481 3.49 23.24 30.32
CA ILE A 481 4.51 22.75 29.37
C ILE A 481 5.18 21.54 29.97
N LYS A 482 5.18 20.41 29.22
CA LYS A 482 5.83 19.17 29.59
C LYS A 482 7.19 19.10 28.90
N ILE A 483 8.25 19.07 29.68
CA ILE A 483 9.64 19.02 29.19
C ILE A 483 9.99 17.55 29.02
N ASP A 484 10.31 17.17 27.78
CA ASP A 484 10.63 15.80 27.40
C ASP A 484 11.84 15.22 28.16
N ARG A 485 11.81 13.91 28.35
CA ARG A 485 12.88 13.15 29.00
C ARG A 485 14.28 13.41 28.44
N SER A 486 14.41 13.66 27.14
CA SER A 486 15.73 13.89 26.52
C SER A 486 16.48 15.08 27.13
N PHE A 487 15.76 16.12 27.59
CA PHE A 487 16.33 17.24 28.32
C PHE A 487 16.71 16.86 29.74
N THR A 488 15.86 16.09 30.43
CA THR A 488 16.14 15.58 31.79
C THR A 488 17.46 14.81 31.80
N VAL A 489 17.65 13.85 30.89
CA VAL A 489 18.85 13.03 30.80
C VAL A 489 20.09 13.88 30.52
N LYS A 490 20.03 14.74 29.49
CA LYS A 490 21.16 15.62 29.12
C LYS A 490 21.53 16.59 30.23
N ALA A 491 20.54 17.19 30.90
CA ALA A 491 20.75 18.15 31.97
C ALA A 491 21.41 17.52 33.21
N VAL A 492 21.17 16.22 33.47
CA VAL A 492 21.83 15.50 34.56
C VAL A 492 23.33 15.31 34.30
N GLU A 493 23.72 15.09 33.07
CA GLU A 493 25.10 14.79 32.65
C GLU A 493 25.91 16.04 32.31
N ASN A 494 25.25 17.10 31.83
CA ASN A 494 25.91 18.29 31.24
C ASN A 494 25.41 19.58 31.91
N GLU A 495 26.33 20.38 32.44
CA GLU A 495 26.02 21.65 33.11
C GLU A 495 25.49 22.74 32.13
N TYR A 496 25.91 22.71 30.87
CA TYR A 496 25.36 23.63 29.86
C TYR A 496 23.88 23.31 29.57
N GLU A 497 23.57 22.03 29.37
CA GLU A 497 22.18 21.58 29.16
C GLU A 497 21.31 21.85 30.39
N TYR A 498 21.84 21.68 31.61
CA TYR A 498 21.16 22.05 32.82
C TYR A 498 20.84 23.55 32.87
N LYS A 499 21.79 24.43 32.51
CA LYS A 499 21.55 25.90 32.47
C LYS A 499 20.51 26.24 31.40
N LEU A 500 20.55 25.60 30.24
CA LEU A 500 19.57 25.80 29.21
C LEU A 500 18.15 25.41 29.71
N LEU A 501 18.02 24.24 30.32
CA LEU A 501 16.76 23.80 30.92
C LEU A 501 16.26 24.76 32.01
N SER A 502 17.14 25.25 32.88
CA SER A 502 16.80 26.24 33.90
C SER A 502 16.26 27.53 33.28
N LEU A 503 16.93 28.06 32.27
CA LEU A 503 16.48 29.27 31.56
C LEU A 503 15.13 29.06 30.85
N MET A 504 14.90 27.88 30.29
CA MET A 504 13.60 27.52 29.70
C MET A 504 12.51 27.49 30.76
N SER A 505 12.76 26.87 31.92
CA SER A 505 11.82 26.83 33.03
C SER A 505 11.48 28.24 33.57
N ASP A 506 12.50 29.09 33.76
CA ASP A 506 12.32 30.48 34.21
C ASP A 506 11.51 31.31 33.20
N MET A 507 11.77 31.13 31.90
CA MET A 507 11.01 31.78 30.84
C MET A 507 9.54 31.36 30.86
N VAL A 508 9.26 30.07 30.99
CA VAL A 508 7.90 29.52 31.03
C VAL A 508 7.15 30.04 32.26
N HIS A 509 7.78 30.04 33.40
CA HIS A 509 7.21 30.64 34.64
C HIS A 509 6.95 32.14 34.51
N GLY A 510 7.84 32.87 33.80
CA GLY A 510 7.66 34.30 33.49
C GLY A 510 6.41 34.61 32.66
N MET A 511 5.85 33.59 31.99
CA MET A 511 4.58 33.68 31.27
C MET A 511 3.37 33.17 32.05
N ASP A 512 3.52 32.91 33.35
CA ASP A 512 2.49 32.31 34.24
C ASP A 512 2.04 30.91 33.77
N VAL A 513 2.95 30.14 33.16
CA VAL A 513 2.74 28.77 32.69
C VAL A 513 3.46 27.80 33.59
N LYS A 514 2.83 26.67 33.89
CA LYS A 514 3.38 25.62 34.75
C LYS A 514 4.32 24.71 33.97
N VAL A 515 5.35 24.22 34.66
CA VAL A 515 6.35 23.32 34.10
C VAL A 515 6.16 21.92 34.68
N CYS A 516 6.03 20.92 33.83
CA CYS A 516 6.13 19.51 34.17
C CYS A 516 7.45 18.95 33.60
N VAL A 517 8.26 18.34 34.48
CA VAL A 517 9.48 17.65 34.05
C VAL A 517 9.22 16.15 33.97
N GLU A 518 9.50 15.60 32.79
CA GLU A 518 9.26 14.20 32.46
C GLU A 518 10.51 13.31 32.54
N GLY A 519 10.26 12.00 32.61
CA GLY A 519 11.29 10.98 32.48
C GLY A 519 12.24 10.88 33.66
N ILE A 520 11.84 11.31 34.85
CA ILE A 520 12.63 11.15 36.07
C ILE A 520 12.63 9.67 36.46
N GLU A 521 13.80 9.02 36.47
CA GLU A 521 13.91 7.57 36.71
C GLU A 521 14.57 7.23 38.07
N ASN A 522 15.33 8.14 38.65
CA ASN A 522 16.04 7.90 39.91
C ASN A 522 16.14 9.16 40.78
N GLN A 523 16.57 8.95 42.02
CA GLN A 523 16.69 10.01 43.03
C GLN A 523 17.63 11.14 42.60
N LYS A 524 18.75 10.84 41.94
CA LYS A 524 19.74 11.84 41.46
C LYS A 524 19.13 12.78 40.42
N GLU A 525 18.35 12.22 39.49
CA GLU A 525 17.61 13.00 38.48
C GLU A 525 16.59 13.90 39.20
N LEU A 526 15.80 13.36 40.11
CA LEU A 526 14.82 14.13 40.86
C LEU A 526 15.47 15.31 41.59
N GLU A 527 16.55 15.09 42.34
CA GLU A 527 17.23 16.14 43.09
C GLU A 527 17.78 17.26 42.19
N LYS A 528 18.26 16.92 41.00
CA LYS A 528 18.74 17.90 40.05
C LYS A 528 17.59 18.64 39.38
N MET A 529 16.51 17.95 38.99
CA MET A 529 15.34 18.56 38.37
C MET A 529 14.53 19.45 39.33
N LEU A 530 14.45 19.13 40.59
CA LEU A 530 13.79 20.00 41.56
C LEU A 530 14.45 21.41 41.64
N LYS A 531 15.72 21.55 41.29
CA LYS A 531 16.43 22.85 41.30
C LYS A 531 15.97 23.78 40.17
N VAL A 532 15.34 23.28 39.09
CA VAL A 532 14.71 24.11 38.06
C VAL A 532 13.27 24.50 38.40
N SER A 533 12.87 24.24 39.66
CA SER A 533 11.58 24.63 40.26
C SER A 533 10.35 24.17 39.45
N PRO A 534 10.27 22.91 38.99
CA PRO A 534 9.09 22.45 38.27
C PRO A 534 7.84 22.50 39.17
N ASN A 535 6.66 22.64 38.54
CA ASN A 535 5.39 22.49 39.24
C ASN A 535 5.01 21.03 39.40
N TYR A 536 5.31 20.22 38.37
CA TYR A 536 4.97 18.81 38.34
C TYR A 536 6.17 17.96 37.92
N CYS A 537 6.16 16.71 38.37
CA CYS A 537 7.17 15.72 38.04
C CYS A 537 6.50 14.40 37.63
N GLN A 538 7.03 13.78 36.59
CA GLN A 538 6.59 12.50 36.06
C GLN A 538 7.79 11.64 35.70
N GLY A 539 7.67 10.33 35.87
CA GLY A 539 8.73 9.38 35.45
C GLY A 539 8.68 8.08 36.24
N TYR A 540 9.54 7.14 35.85
CA TYR A 540 9.57 5.80 36.47
C TYR A 540 9.98 5.78 37.91
N TYR A 541 10.61 6.84 38.40
CA TYR A 541 10.90 7.02 39.80
C TYR A 541 9.62 7.06 40.64
N PHE A 542 8.57 7.71 40.18
CA PHE A 542 7.28 7.82 40.83
C PHE A 542 6.39 6.62 40.53
N GLY A 543 6.39 6.14 39.31
CA GLY A 543 5.63 4.99 38.85
C GLY A 543 5.69 4.79 37.33
N LYS A 544 5.77 3.53 36.94
CA LYS A 544 5.63 3.17 35.52
C LYS A 544 4.16 3.19 35.14
N PRO A 545 3.83 3.47 33.86
CA PRO A 545 2.48 3.29 33.37
C PRO A 545 1.95 1.88 33.72
N CYS A 546 0.78 1.80 34.32
CA CYS A 546 0.18 0.54 34.72
C CYS A 546 -1.35 0.55 34.54
N ASN A 547 -1.95 -0.63 34.52
CA ASN A 547 -3.39 -0.75 34.40
C ASN A 547 -4.08 -0.18 35.67
N TYR A 548 -5.38 0.09 35.53
CA TYR A 548 -6.17 0.73 36.56
C TYR A 548 -6.08 0.04 37.96
N GLN A 549 -6.15 -1.29 38.01
CA GLN A 549 -6.11 -2.03 39.26
C GLN A 549 -4.79 -1.83 40.00
N LYS A 550 -3.67 -1.88 39.28
CA LYS A 550 -2.33 -1.62 39.86
C LYS A 550 -2.18 -0.16 40.28
N PHE A 551 -2.67 0.77 39.47
CA PHE A 551 -2.63 2.20 39.76
C PHE A 551 -3.40 2.50 41.07
N ARG A 552 -4.62 1.98 41.17
CA ARG A 552 -5.48 2.16 42.33
C ARG A 552 -4.85 1.62 43.59
N SER A 553 -4.33 0.39 43.58
CA SER A 553 -3.69 -0.22 44.73
C SER A 553 -2.40 0.50 45.19
N ALA A 554 -1.67 1.12 44.27
CA ALA A 554 -0.40 1.79 44.57
C ALA A 554 -0.56 3.25 45.01
N PHE A 555 -1.62 3.97 44.56
CA PHE A 555 -1.70 5.43 44.73
C PHE A 555 -3.03 5.93 45.29
N ILE A 556 -4.08 5.12 45.35
CA ILE A 556 -5.42 5.56 45.76
C ILE A 556 -5.89 4.85 47.01
N ASP A 557 -5.65 3.56 47.12
CA ASP A 557 -6.11 2.74 48.25
C ASP A 557 -5.07 2.63 49.39
N VAL A 558 -4.03 3.47 49.36
CA VAL A 558 -2.93 3.49 50.36
C VAL A 558 -3.33 4.19 51.65
#